data_228ddf8176c508c397fca2937aae9c4e
#
_entry.id   228ddf8176c508c397fca2937aae9c4e
#
_cell.length_a   1.000
_cell.length_b   1.000
_cell.length_c   1.000
_cell.angle_alpha   90.00
_cell.angle_beta   90.00
_cell.angle_gamma   90.00
#
_symmetry.space_group_name_H-M   'P 1'
#
loop_
_entity.id
_entity.type
_entity.pdbx_description
1 polymer ?
#
loop_
_entity_poly.entity_id
_entity_poly.type
_entity_poly.pdbx_seq_one_letter_code
_entity_poly.pdbx_strand_id
1 'polypeptide(L)'
;MTIFRGVLRAIIVACALGGFASARAEVRIDITRGIVEALPLAITDFHGIVAPEQDVGRNISAVISANLERSGLFRPLDKRAFIQSASSLQVRPRFSDWRVINAQALVQGNVKLQQDGRLRVEFRLWDVFSEAQMTGLAYYTEPENWRRVAHIISDAIYKRVTGESGYFDTRIIFVAESGPARRRIKRLAIMDQDGANHR
;
A
#
# COMPACT_ATOMS: atom_id res chain seq x y z
N MET A 1 50.52 37.27 -15.03
CA MET A 1 50.47 35.92 -14.40
C MET A 1 49.54 35.78 -13.22
N THR A 2 49.06 36.89 -12.64
CA THR A 2 48.16 36.94 -11.46
C THR A 2 46.66 36.76 -11.81
N ILE A 3 46.21 37.20 -12.97
CA ILE A 3 44.79 37.12 -13.40
C ILE A 3 44.35 35.65 -13.68
N PHE A 4 45.24 34.85 -14.24
CA PHE A 4 44.94 33.45 -14.56
C PHE A 4 44.76 32.55 -13.32
N ARG A 5 45.42 32.87 -12.20
CA ARG A 5 45.26 32.17 -10.92
C ARG A 5 43.96 32.50 -10.22
N GLY A 6 43.41 33.71 -10.42
CA GLY A 6 42.13 34.14 -9.88
C GLY A 6 40.93 33.45 -10.57
N VAL A 7 40.98 33.37 -11.89
CA VAL A 7 39.93 32.69 -12.68
C VAL A 7 39.86 31.16 -12.39
N LEU A 8 41.03 30.51 -12.28
CA LEU A 8 41.11 29.09 -11.96
C LEU A 8 40.56 28.78 -10.56
N ARG A 9 40.80 29.65 -9.56
CA ARG A 9 40.23 29.51 -8.21
C ARG A 9 38.71 29.73 -8.18
N ALA A 10 38.20 30.69 -8.95
CA ALA A 10 36.76 30.94 -9.08
C ALA A 10 36.00 29.75 -9.71
N ILE A 11 36.58 29.09 -10.71
CA ILE A 11 36.01 27.89 -11.35
C ILE A 11 35.99 26.71 -10.38
N ILE A 12 37.03 26.49 -9.58
CA ILE A 12 37.08 25.39 -8.59
C ILE A 12 36.02 25.60 -7.48
N VAL A 13 35.81 26.83 -7.03
CA VAL A 13 34.79 27.16 -6.02
C VAL A 13 33.38 27.01 -6.60
N ALA A 14 33.16 27.38 -7.87
CA ALA A 14 31.85 27.19 -8.52
C ALA A 14 31.52 25.69 -8.74
N CYS A 15 32.48 24.83 -9.01
CA CYS A 15 32.26 23.38 -9.08
C CYS A 15 32.02 22.74 -7.70
N ALA A 16 32.53 23.31 -6.62
CA ALA A 16 32.30 22.80 -5.26
C ALA A 16 30.91 23.18 -4.71
N LEU A 17 30.24 24.19 -5.28
CA LEU A 17 28.88 24.59 -4.98
C LEU A 17 27.82 23.95 -5.89
N GLY A 18 28.24 23.16 -6.88
CA GLY A 18 27.37 22.30 -7.67
C GLY A 18 26.74 21.23 -6.79
N GLY A 19 25.50 21.50 -6.34
CA GLY A 19 24.80 20.74 -5.33
C GLY A 19 24.83 19.24 -5.59
N PHE A 20 25.18 18.49 -4.57
CA PHE A 20 24.89 17.07 -4.48
C PHE A 20 23.38 16.88 -4.53
N ALA A 21 22.83 16.72 -5.72
CA ALA A 21 21.48 16.19 -5.89
C ALA A 21 21.54 14.77 -5.31
N SER A 22 21.06 14.60 -4.08
CA SER A 22 20.89 13.29 -3.47
C SER A 22 19.91 12.52 -4.36
N ALA A 23 20.41 11.59 -5.16
CA ALA A 23 19.59 10.63 -5.88
C ALA A 23 18.85 9.82 -4.82
N ARG A 24 17.60 10.14 -4.56
CA ARG A 24 16.71 9.33 -3.72
C ARG A 24 16.33 8.12 -4.55
N ALA A 25 16.89 6.96 -4.22
CA ALA A 25 16.41 5.71 -4.75
C ALA A 25 15.00 5.48 -4.19
N GLU A 26 14.01 5.51 -5.06
CA GLU A 26 12.61 5.21 -4.73
C GLU A 26 12.36 3.72 -4.92
N VAL A 27 11.63 3.09 -4.01
CA VAL A 27 11.19 1.69 -4.15
C VAL A 27 10.25 1.57 -5.34
N ARG A 28 10.65 0.79 -6.34
CA ARG A 28 9.87 0.47 -7.53
C ARG A 28 10.15 -0.97 -7.96
N ILE A 29 9.10 -1.72 -8.29
CA ILE A 29 9.23 -3.05 -8.89
C ILE A 29 9.30 -2.87 -10.40
N ASP A 30 10.38 -3.38 -11.02
CA ASP A 30 10.49 -3.48 -12.47
C ASP A 30 10.05 -4.87 -12.92
N ILE A 31 8.83 -4.97 -13.44
CA ILE A 31 8.21 -6.23 -13.89
C ILE A 31 8.69 -6.68 -15.28
N THR A 32 9.54 -5.92 -15.95
CA THR A 32 10.01 -6.24 -17.30
C THR A 32 11.19 -7.22 -17.32
N ARG A 33 11.81 -7.52 -16.17
CA ARG A 33 12.96 -8.42 -16.05
C ARG A 33 12.57 -9.72 -15.35
N GLY A 34 12.78 -10.83 -16.02
CA GLY A 34 12.32 -12.23 -15.86
C GLY A 34 12.32 -12.83 -14.47
N ILE A 35 12.83 -12.55 -13.39
CA ILE A 35 12.60 -13.05 -12.02
C ILE A 35 12.38 -11.85 -11.12
N VAL A 36 11.13 -11.63 -10.76
CA VAL A 36 10.76 -10.55 -9.84
C VAL A 36 10.81 -11.11 -8.42
N GLU A 37 11.77 -10.66 -7.61
CA GLU A 37 11.72 -10.92 -6.19
C GLU A 37 10.59 -10.09 -5.58
N ALA A 38 9.65 -10.78 -4.90
CA ALA A 38 8.49 -10.14 -4.31
C ALA A 38 8.92 -9.14 -3.22
N LEU A 39 8.44 -7.88 -3.32
CA LEU A 39 8.80 -6.77 -2.44
C LEU A 39 8.30 -7.02 -1.01
N PRO A 40 9.19 -7.07 0.00
CA PRO A 40 8.79 -7.19 1.39
C PRO A 40 8.06 -5.94 1.88
N LEU A 41 6.78 -6.11 2.24
CA LEU A 41 5.87 -5.03 2.59
C LEU A 41 5.30 -5.24 3.98
N ALA A 42 5.48 -4.28 4.89
CA ALA A 42 4.80 -4.27 6.17
C ALA A 42 3.44 -3.58 6.03
N ILE A 43 2.37 -4.26 6.47
CA ILE A 43 1.01 -3.71 6.48
C ILE A 43 0.49 -3.79 7.89
N THR A 44 0.41 -2.65 8.58
CA THR A 44 -0.11 -2.58 9.94
C THR A 44 -1.62 -2.62 9.95
N ASP A 45 -2.23 -3.01 11.07
CA ASP A 45 -3.64 -2.79 11.26
C ASP A 45 -3.94 -1.29 11.16
N PHE A 46 -5.04 -0.94 10.52
CA PHE A 46 -5.45 0.45 10.47
C PHE A 46 -6.00 0.84 11.84
N HIS A 47 -5.49 1.93 12.37
CA HIS A 47 -5.83 2.38 13.70
C HIS A 47 -7.25 2.93 13.76
N GLY A 48 -8.03 2.47 14.74
CA GLY A 48 -9.32 3.02 15.15
C GLY A 48 -9.31 3.36 16.63
N ILE A 49 -10.09 4.32 17.06
CA ILE A 49 -10.19 4.72 18.47
C ILE A 49 -11.11 3.75 19.24
N VAL A 50 -12.25 3.41 18.62
CA VAL A 50 -13.26 2.54 19.22
C VAL A 50 -13.22 1.13 18.63
N ALA A 51 -13.71 0.13 19.35
CA ALA A 51 -13.65 -1.27 18.94
C ALA A 51 -14.20 -1.54 17.51
N PRO A 52 -15.36 -1.00 17.09
CA PRO A 52 -15.84 -1.21 15.72
C PRO A 52 -14.89 -0.67 14.64
N GLU A 53 -14.25 0.47 14.87
CA GLU A 53 -13.25 1.03 13.96
C GLU A 53 -11.99 0.16 13.89
N GLN A 54 -11.56 -0.39 15.03
CA GLN A 54 -10.41 -1.31 15.11
C GLN A 54 -10.69 -2.61 14.37
N ASP A 55 -11.91 -3.16 14.47
CA ASP A 55 -12.34 -4.35 13.74
C ASP A 55 -12.30 -4.11 12.22
N VAL A 56 -12.86 -3.00 11.77
CA VAL A 56 -12.80 -2.60 10.36
C VAL A 56 -11.34 -2.39 9.94
N GLY A 57 -10.52 -1.75 10.77
CA GLY A 57 -9.11 -1.51 10.50
C GLY A 57 -8.30 -2.80 10.31
N ARG A 58 -8.54 -3.82 11.15
CA ARG A 58 -7.96 -5.18 10.98
C ARG A 58 -8.42 -5.84 9.69
N ASN A 59 -9.71 -5.75 9.39
CA ASN A 59 -10.28 -6.35 8.20
C ASN A 59 -9.72 -5.71 6.91
N ILE A 60 -9.61 -4.37 6.87
CA ILE A 60 -9.01 -3.64 5.75
C ILE A 60 -7.56 -4.10 5.53
N SER A 61 -6.74 -4.13 6.59
CA SER A 61 -5.34 -4.54 6.47
C SER A 61 -5.19 -5.99 6.00
N ALA A 62 -6.08 -6.88 6.43
CA ALA A 62 -6.09 -8.28 6.00
C ALA A 62 -6.43 -8.41 4.50
N VAL A 63 -7.45 -7.68 4.01
CA VAL A 63 -7.82 -7.69 2.59
C VAL A 63 -6.69 -7.10 1.73
N ILE A 64 -6.07 -6.00 2.15
CA ILE A 64 -4.93 -5.40 1.42
C ILE A 64 -3.77 -6.41 1.35
N SER A 65 -3.44 -7.07 2.47
CA SER A 65 -2.37 -8.08 2.51
C SER A 65 -2.66 -9.22 1.53
N ALA A 66 -3.85 -9.80 1.57
CA ALA A 66 -4.24 -10.90 0.67
C ALA A 66 -4.25 -10.50 -0.81
N ASN A 67 -4.70 -9.28 -1.13
CA ASN A 67 -4.70 -8.76 -2.50
C ASN A 67 -3.27 -8.63 -3.03
N LEU A 68 -2.41 -7.95 -2.30
CA LEU A 68 -1.04 -7.67 -2.74
C LEU A 68 -0.22 -8.96 -2.81
N GLU A 69 -0.37 -9.88 -1.86
CA GLU A 69 0.27 -11.20 -1.89
C GLU A 69 -0.14 -11.99 -3.14
N ARG A 70 -1.44 -12.01 -3.46
CA ARG A 70 -1.99 -12.73 -4.63
C ARG A 70 -1.43 -12.23 -5.95
N SER A 71 -1.00 -10.97 -6.02
CA SER A 71 -0.35 -10.45 -7.23
C SER A 71 1.01 -11.08 -7.53
N GLY A 72 1.63 -11.73 -6.54
CA GLY A 72 2.98 -12.30 -6.63
C GLY A 72 4.12 -11.28 -6.61
N LEU A 73 3.81 -9.98 -6.63
CA LEU A 73 4.80 -8.90 -6.65
C LEU A 73 5.15 -8.37 -5.26
N PHE A 74 4.34 -8.70 -4.26
CA PHE A 74 4.53 -8.28 -2.88
C PHE A 74 4.56 -9.47 -1.94
N ARG A 75 5.35 -9.35 -0.90
CA ARG A 75 5.43 -10.31 0.19
C ARG A 75 5.10 -9.61 1.51
N PRO A 76 3.83 -9.64 1.94
CA PRO A 76 3.45 -9.11 3.24
C PRO A 76 4.24 -9.79 4.36
N LEU A 77 4.76 -8.99 5.29
CA LEU A 77 5.51 -9.47 6.43
C LEU A 77 4.57 -9.88 7.57
N ASP A 78 4.98 -10.86 8.35
CA ASP A 78 4.22 -11.32 9.52
C ASP A 78 4.11 -10.22 10.56
N LYS A 79 2.87 -9.88 10.93
CA LYS A 79 2.57 -8.83 11.92
C LYS A 79 3.21 -9.09 13.29
N ARG A 80 3.49 -10.36 13.63
CA ARG A 80 4.18 -10.73 14.88
C ARG A 80 5.62 -10.21 14.96
N ALA A 81 6.22 -9.91 13.82
CA ALA A 81 7.56 -9.32 13.76
C ALA A 81 7.55 -7.79 13.95
N PHE A 82 6.39 -7.14 13.99
CA PHE A 82 6.31 -5.69 14.07
C PHE A 82 6.66 -5.17 15.45
N ILE A 83 7.64 -4.27 15.53
CA ILE A 83 8.10 -3.64 16.76
C ILE A 83 7.17 -2.48 17.14
N GLN A 84 6.65 -1.75 16.14
CA GLN A 84 5.71 -0.65 16.36
C GLN A 84 4.27 -1.11 16.20
N SER A 85 3.42 -0.71 17.16
CA SER A 85 1.97 -0.92 17.06
C SER A 85 1.30 0.11 16.16
N ALA A 86 0.12 -0.21 15.63
CA ALA A 86 -0.68 0.70 14.80
C ALA A 86 -0.97 2.04 15.50
N SER A 87 -1.20 2.03 16.81
CA SER A 87 -1.45 3.24 17.61
C SER A 87 -0.22 4.15 17.73
N SER A 88 0.99 3.61 17.71
CA SER A 88 2.24 4.38 17.79
C SER A 88 2.64 5.03 16.43
N LEU A 89 1.99 4.63 15.35
CA LEU A 89 2.30 5.07 13.98
C LEU A 89 1.51 6.31 13.52
N GLN A 90 0.80 6.97 14.43
CA GLN A 90 -0.07 8.10 14.06
C GLN A 90 0.68 9.32 13.52
N VAL A 91 1.94 9.48 13.86
CA VAL A 91 2.79 10.57 13.41
C VAL A 91 3.70 10.05 12.28
N ARG A 92 4.96 9.91 12.54
CA ARG A 92 5.97 9.41 11.59
C ARG A 92 6.52 8.07 12.09
N PRO A 93 6.65 7.05 11.22
CA PRO A 93 7.24 5.77 11.61
C PRO A 93 8.70 5.93 12.08
N ARG A 94 9.13 5.10 13.01
CA ARG A 94 10.56 4.89 13.28
C ARG A 94 11.09 3.87 12.28
N PHE A 95 11.65 4.36 11.19
CA PHE A 95 12.06 3.53 10.06
C PHE A 95 13.14 2.50 10.40
N SER A 96 13.98 2.77 11.42
CA SER A 96 14.94 1.80 11.94
C SER A 96 14.30 0.46 12.33
N ASP A 97 13.13 0.51 12.99
CA ASP A 97 12.43 -0.69 13.47
C ASP A 97 11.94 -1.57 12.29
N TRP A 98 11.57 -0.93 11.19
CA TRP A 98 11.10 -1.59 9.97
C TRP A 98 12.25 -2.16 9.12
N ARG A 99 13.42 -1.50 9.14
CA ARG A 99 14.63 -2.02 8.47
C ARG A 99 15.13 -3.31 9.12
N VAL A 100 15.05 -3.43 10.45
CA VAL A 100 15.46 -4.64 11.18
C VAL A 100 14.71 -5.89 10.73
N ILE A 101 13.44 -5.74 10.34
CA ILE A 101 12.62 -6.84 9.82
C ILE A 101 12.64 -6.92 8.27
N ASN A 102 13.57 -6.21 7.62
CA ASN A 102 13.73 -6.17 6.16
C ASN A 102 12.48 -5.67 5.41
N ALA A 103 11.66 -4.80 6.00
CA ALA A 103 10.60 -4.13 5.27
C ALA A 103 11.19 -3.11 4.30
N GLN A 104 10.81 -3.18 3.02
CA GLN A 104 11.17 -2.18 2.02
C GLN A 104 10.12 -1.07 1.95
N ALA A 105 8.86 -1.43 2.12
CA ALA A 105 7.78 -0.46 2.19
C ALA A 105 6.89 -0.73 3.42
N LEU A 106 6.19 0.32 3.89
CA LEU A 106 5.29 0.27 5.04
C LEU A 106 3.96 0.92 4.68
N VAL A 107 2.87 0.19 4.89
CA VAL A 107 1.50 0.70 4.85
C VAL A 107 0.98 0.89 6.26
N GLN A 108 0.53 2.08 6.56
CA GLN A 108 -0.19 2.41 7.78
C GLN A 108 -1.48 3.14 7.45
N GLY A 109 -2.48 3.04 8.31
CA GLY A 109 -3.75 3.72 8.07
C GLY A 109 -4.55 3.97 9.33
N ASN A 110 -5.63 4.75 9.15
CA ASN A 110 -6.58 5.09 10.19
C ASN A 110 -8.00 4.86 9.68
N VAL A 111 -8.87 4.41 10.58
CA VAL A 111 -10.32 4.30 10.33
C VAL A 111 -11.03 5.14 11.38
N LYS A 112 -11.97 5.96 10.93
CA LYS A 112 -12.78 6.80 11.79
C LYS A 112 -14.21 6.87 11.29
N LEU A 113 -15.17 6.58 12.16
CA LEU A 113 -16.58 6.84 11.90
C LEU A 113 -16.85 8.34 12.08
N GLN A 114 -17.41 8.96 11.04
CA GLN A 114 -17.74 10.37 11.04
C GLN A 114 -19.12 10.62 11.66
N GLN A 115 -19.41 11.88 12.01
CA GLN A 115 -20.71 12.27 12.57
C GLN A 115 -21.89 12.04 11.62
N ASP A 116 -21.63 12.05 10.32
CA ASP A 116 -22.62 11.77 9.26
C ASP A 116 -22.84 10.27 9.00
N GLY A 117 -22.24 9.39 9.80
CA GLY A 117 -22.36 7.93 9.70
C GLY A 117 -21.39 7.29 8.70
N ARG A 118 -20.65 8.05 7.91
CA ARG A 118 -19.69 7.49 6.95
C ARG A 118 -18.37 7.10 7.63
N LEU A 119 -17.70 6.08 7.10
CA LEU A 119 -16.32 5.76 7.44
C LEU A 119 -15.37 6.65 6.65
N ARG A 120 -14.42 7.26 7.34
CA ARG A 120 -13.22 7.85 6.76
C ARG A 120 -12.06 6.89 6.94
N VAL A 121 -11.49 6.43 5.84
CA VAL A 121 -10.34 5.52 5.81
C VAL A 121 -9.17 6.26 5.18
N GLU A 122 -8.11 6.43 5.92
CA GLU A 122 -6.86 7.02 5.45
C GLU A 122 -5.78 5.96 5.39
N PHE A 123 -4.89 6.06 4.40
CA PHE A 123 -3.67 5.29 4.39
C PHE A 123 -2.47 6.12 3.93
N ARG A 124 -1.28 5.68 4.33
CA ARG A 124 0.00 6.19 3.88
C ARG A 124 0.90 5.02 3.53
N LEU A 125 1.56 5.14 2.39
CA LEU A 125 2.60 4.23 1.94
C LEU A 125 3.94 4.94 2.08
N TRP A 126 4.88 4.30 2.77
CA TRP A 126 6.22 4.81 3.00
C TRP A 126 7.25 3.90 2.35
N ASP A 127 8.28 4.52 1.80
CA ASP A 127 9.54 3.86 1.51
C ASP A 127 10.40 3.87 2.78
N VAL A 128 10.76 2.67 3.26
CA VAL A 128 11.45 2.50 4.55
C VAL A 128 12.90 2.94 4.47
N PHE A 129 13.55 2.83 3.30
CA PHE A 129 14.96 3.18 3.14
C PHE A 129 15.16 4.67 2.91
N SER A 130 14.38 5.27 2.03
CA SER A 130 14.44 6.71 1.77
C SER A 130 13.70 7.53 2.83
N GLU A 131 12.94 6.89 3.71
CA GLU A 131 12.10 7.51 4.76
C GLU A 131 11.09 8.52 4.20
N ALA A 132 10.72 8.36 2.93
CA ALA A 132 9.82 9.23 2.23
C ALA A 132 8.41 8.65 2.15
N GLN A 133 7.40 9.51 2.26
CA GLN A 133 6.02 9.12 1.96
C GLN A 133 5.85 9.05 0.45
N MET A 134 5.57 7.85 -0.06
CA MET A 134 5.33 7.60 -1.49
C MET A 134 3.94 8.06 -1.92
N THR A 135 2.93 7.81 -1.09
CA THR A 135 1.55 8.28 -1.31
C THR A 135 0.78 8.32 0.00
N GLY A 136 -0.32 9.08 0.01
CA GLY A 136 -1.26 9.13 1.12
C GLY A 136 -2.60 9.64 0.61
N LEU A 137 -3.67 8.86 0.85
CA LEU A 137 -5.02 9.15 0.38
C LEU A 137 -6.03 8.90 1.49
N ALA A 138 -7.19 9.55 1.38
CA ALA A 138 -8.32 9.37 2.26
C ALA A 138 -9.57 9.08 1.43
N TYR A 139 -10.37 8.12 1.89
CA TYR A 139 -11.62 7.70 1.27
C TYR A 139 -12.77 7.86 2.26
N TYR A 140 -13.93 8.20 1.75
CA TYR A 140 -15.18 8.27 2.51
C TYR A 140 -16.15 7.27 1.92
N THR A 141 -16.78 6.45 2.76
CA THR A 141 -17.70 5.40 2.32
C THR A 141 -18.72 5.08 3.41
N GLU A 142 -19.83 4.44 3.00
CA GLU A 142 -20.73 3.80 3.96
C GLU A 142 -20.02 2.63 4.67
N PRO A 143 -20.33 2.35 5.95
CA PRO A 143 -19.65 1.31 6.73
C PRO A 143 -19.61 -0.06 6.04
N GLU A 144 -20.67 -0.45 5.33
CA GLU A 144 -20.80 -1.73 4.65
C GLU A 144 -19.81 -1.89 3.47
N ASN A 145 -19.34 -0.77 2.92
CA ASN A 145 -18.46 -0.74 1.74
C ASN A 145 -16.97 -0.73 2.09
N TRP A 146 -16.58 -0.96 3.35
CA TRP A 146 -15.20 -0.94 3.81
C TRP A 146 -14.29 -1.87 2.97
N ARG A 147 -14.82 -3.03 2.54
CA ARG A 147 -14.06 -4.00 1.75
C ARG A 147 -13.66 -3.45 0.39
N ARG A 148 -14.56 -2.75 -0.28
CA ARG A 148 -14.26 -2.07 -1.53
C ARG A 148 -13.16 -1.02 -1.37
N VAL A 149 -13.17 -0.28 -0.26
CA VAL A 149 -12.09 0.68 0.04
C VAL A 149 -10.75 -0.03 0.19
N ALA A 150 -10.70 -1.22 0.79
CA ALA A 150 -9.49 -2.02 0.87
C ALA A 150 -8.97 -2.43 -0.52
N HIS A 151 -9.85 -2.78 -1.47
CA HIS A 151 -9.47 -3.07 -2.86
C HIS A 151 -8.92 -1.82 -3.57
N ILE A 152 -9.58 -0.66 -3.43
CA ILE A 152 -9.12 0.61 -3.99
C ILE A 152 -7.74 1.01 -3.44
N ILE A 153 -7.51 0.81 -2.14
CA ILE A 153 -6.20 1.05 -1.51
C ILE A 153 -5.15 0.09 -2.09
N SER A 154 -5.48 -1.18 -2.29
CA SER A 154 -4.59 -2.15 -2.92
C SER A 154 -4.20 -1.72 -4.33
N ASP A 155 -5.15 -1.22 -5.13
CA ASP A 155 -4.90 -0.67 -6.47
C ASP A 155 -3.98 0.55 -6.42
N ALA A 156 -4.19 1.45 -5.46
CA ALA A 156 -3.36 2.64 -5.29
C ALA A 156 -1.91 2.27 -4.92
N ILE A 157 -1.71 1.29 -4.03
CA ILE A 157 -0.40 0.79 -3.63
C ILE A 157 0.27 0.10 -4.82
N TYR A 158 -0.44 -0.80 -5.50
CA TYR A 158 0.05 -1.53 -6.67
C TYR A 158 0.53 -0.55 -7.74
N LYS A 159 -0.32 0.39 -8.13
CA LYS A 159 0.01 1.42 -9.13
C LYS A 159 1.23 2.26 -8.73
N ARG A 160 1.33 2.64 -7.45
CA ARG A 160 2.43 3.49 -6.97
C ARG A 160 3.78 2.78 -7.03
N VAL A 161 3.80 1.47 -6.77
CA VAL A 161 5.03 0.68 -6.72
C VAL A 161 5.43 0.12 -8.08
N THR A 162 4.45 -0.34 -8.89
CA THR A 162 4.72 -0.98 -10.18
C THR A 162 4.67 0.00 -11.36
N GLY A 163 3.90 1.08 -11.23
CA GLY A 163 3.55 2.00 -12.31
C GLY A 163 2.35 1.55 -13.15
N GLU A 164 1.84 0.34 -12.93
CA GLU A 164 0.72 -0.25 -13.65
C GLU A 164 -0.60 -0.09 -12.90
N SER A 165 -1.72 -0.08 -13.61
CA SER A 165 -3.03 -0.01 -12.97
C SER A 165 -3.32 -1.29 -12.20
N GLY A 166 -3.82 -1.15 -10.97
CA GLY A 166 -4.31 -2.27 -10.19
C GLY A 166 -5.61 -2.86 -10.76
N TYR A 167 -5.99 -4.03 -10.27
CA TYR A 167 -7.16 -4.78 -10.72
C TYR A 167 -7.99 -5.34 -9.54
N PHE A 168 -7.71 -4.90 -8.32
CA PHE A 168 -8.35 -5.46 -7.12
C PHE A 168 -9.78 -4.95 -6.91
N ASP A 169 -10.12 -3.72 -7.32
CA ASP A 169 -11.50 -3.21 -7.33
C ASP A 169 -12.25 -3.67 -8.59
N THR A 170 -12.21 -4.97 -8.88
CA THR A 170 -12.95 -5.58 -9.99
C THR A 170 -13.91 -6.64 -9.50
N ARG A 171 -14.85 -7.04 -10.34
CA ARG A 171 -15.84 -8.06 -10.04
C ARG A 171 -15.82 -9.17 -11.06
N ILE A 172 -16.09 -10.38 -10.60
CA ILE A 172 -16.19 -11.58 -11.42
C ILE A 172 -17.66 -11.91 -11.61
N ILE A 173 -18.09 -12.03 -12.85
CA ILE A 173 -19.41 -12.53 -13.22
C ILE A 173 -19.26 -14.01 -13.59
N PHE A 174 -20.08 -14.87 -13.00
CA PHE A 174 -20.04 -16.31 -13.23
C PHE A 174 -21.43 -16.93 -13.28
N VAL A 175 -21.52 -18.15 -13.82
CA VAL A 175 -22.77 -18.91 -13.82
C VAL A 175 -22.74 -19.88 -12.64
N ALA A 176 -23.60 -19.65 -11.66
CA ALA A 176 -23.82 -20.56 -10.56
C ALA A 176 -24.82 -21.65 -10.98
N GLU A 177 -24.46 -22.91 -10.76
CA GLU A 177 -25.33 -24.05 -11.03
C GLU A 177 -25.78 -24.71 -9.73
N SER A 178 -27.07 -25.04 -9.64
CA SER A 178 -27.65 -25.74 -8.49
C SER A 178 -28.68 -26.78 -8.92
N GLY A 179 -28.99 -27.73 -8.04
CA GLY A 179 -29.95 -28.79 -8.29
C GLY A 179 -29.35 -30.08 -8.86
N PRO A 180 -30.17 -31.17 -9.02
CA PRO A 180 -29.70 -32.46 -9.50
C PRO A 180 -29.23 -32.40 -10.96
N ALA A 181 -28.31 -33.30 -11.35
CA ALA A 181 -27.65 -33.30 -12.66
C ALA A 181 -28.62 -33.21 -13.87
N ARG A 182 -29.81 -33.80 -13.75
CA ARG A 182 -30.83 -33.81 -14.81
C ARG A 182 -31.77 -32.57 -14.81
N ARG A 183 -31.67 -31.70 -13.78
CA ARG A 183 -32.50 -30.49 -13.61
C ARG A 183 -31.68 -29.35 -12.99
N ARG A 184 -30.55 -29.05 -13.61
CA ARG A 184 -29.70 -27.94 -13.14
C ARG A 184 -30.35 -26.60 -13.42
N ILE A 185 -30.41 -25.77 -12.39
CA ILE A 185 -30.81 -24.39 -12.49
C ILE A 185 -29.51 -23.57 -12.61
N LYS A 186 -29.41 -22.77 -13.67
CA LYS A 186 -28.31 -21.84 -13.90
C LYS A 186 -28.74 -20.43 -13.56
N ARG A 187 -27.91 -19.74 -12.79
CA ARG A 187 -28.14 -18.33 -12.42
C ARG A 187 -26.88 -17.53 -12.70
N LEU A 188 -27.06 -16.32 -13.21
CA LEU A 188 -25.95 -15.38 -13.29
C LEU A 188 -25.67 -14.87 -11.87
N ALA A 189 -24.41 -14.90 -11.47
CA ALA A 189 -23.96 -14.43 -10.17
C ALA A 189 -22.76 -13.50 -10.34
N ILE A 190 -22.52 -12.65 -9.35
CA ILE A 190 -21.41 -11.70 -9.31
C ILE A 190 -20.76 -11.78 -7.94
N MET A 191 -19.44 -11.63 -7.91
CA MET A 191 -18.64 -11.56 -6.67
C MET A 191 -17.46 -10.59 -6.84
N ASP A 192 -16.89 -10.16 -5.73
CA ASP A 192 -15.62 -9.44 -5.75
C ASP A 192 -14.49 -10.38 -6.21
N GLN A 193 -13.40 -9.83 -6.70
CA GLN A 193 -12.28 -10.64 -7.27
C GLN A 193 -11.64 -11.60 -6.25
N ASP A 194 -11.85 -11.38 -4.96
CA ASP A 194 -11.36 -12.23 -3.86
C ASP A 194 -12.39 -13.28 -3.41
N GLY A 195 -13.52 -13.41 -4.12
CA GLY A 195 -14.59 -14.37 -3.84
C GLY A 195 -15.61 -13.89 -2.79
N ALA A 196 -15.46 -12.69 -2.25
CA ALA A 196 -16.42 -12.14 -1.29
C ALA A 196 -17.66 -11.53 -2.00
N ASN A 197 -18.69 -11.22 -1.20
CA ASN A 197 -19.90 -10.49 -1.64
C ASN A 197 -20.60 -11.12 -2.86
N HIS A 198 -20.56 -12.46 -2.97
CA HIS A 198 -21.28 -13.14 -4.05
C HIS A 198 -22.78 -13.03 -3.90
N ARG A 199 -23.48 -12.78 -4.97
CA ARG A 199 -24.94 -12.64 -5.04
C ARG A 199 -25.49 -12.93 -6.44
#